data_f40fe58eb8401a10208768c5d6cdbcb1
#
_entry.id   f40fe58eb8401a10208768c5d6cdbcb1
#
_cell.length_a   1.000
_cell.length_b   1.000
_cell.length_c   1.000
_cell.angle_alpha   90.00
_cell.angle_beta   90.00
_cell.angle_gamma   90.00
#
_symmetry.space_group_name_H-M   'P 1'
#
loop_
_entity.id
_entity.type
_entity.pdbx_description
1 polymer ?
#
loop_
_entity_poly.entity_id
_entity_poly.type
_entity_poly.pdbx_seq_one_letter_code
_entity_poly.pdbx_strand_id
1 'polypeptide(L)'
;MQSQDTTIIQGLKGNERERLAQENILYLENEYLILREGCNKHRLTYDESISAYHDALQSVIQNIINDRFDGNSSIKTYFFKIFSHKCIDQIRKNTTNKSGVHNTAPLPELIDQLPDSAKTIIEGMINRELKERVKEQLKALGDKCKEILLLYEDGLTDKEIAEELSYNNAAVAKTTRLRCLDKLRAKVVG
;
A
#
# COMPACT_ATOMS: atom_id res chain seq x y z
N MET A 1 18.77 0.90 -2.88
CA MET A 1 18.03 -0.32 -3.21
C MET A 1 18.61 -1.45 -2.38
N GLN A 2 17.81 -2.21 -1.66
CA GLN A 2 18.31 -3.30 -0.82
C GLN A 2 18.82 -4.43 -1.73
N SER A 3 19.85 -5.17 -1.30
CA SER A 3 20.43 -6.31 -2.04
C SER A 3 19.38 -7.33 -2.47
N GLN A 4 18.37 -7.55 -1.63
CA GLN A 4 17.24 -8.46 -1.88
C GLN A 4 16.36 -7.99 -3.04
N ASP A 5 16.01 -6.69 -3.10
CA ASP A 5 15.21 -6.12 -4.19
C ASP A 5 15.89 -6.32 -5.55
N THR A 6 17.22 -6.15 -5.60
CA THR A 6 17.98 -6.36 -6.83
C THR A 6 17.89 -7.81 -7.32
N THR A 7 17.98 -8.77 -6.39
CA THR A 7 17.86 -10.21 -6.71
C THR A 7 16.46 -10.53 -7.24
N ILE A 8 15.41 -9.99 -6.62
CA ILE A 8 14.05 -10.19 -7.07
C ILE A 8 13.83 -9.62 -8.48
N ILE A 9 14.30 -8.38 -8.73
CA ILE A 9 14.16 -7.74 -10.05
C ILE A 9 14.87 -8.55 -11.13
N GLN A 10 16.11 -8.99 -10.88
CA GLN A 10 16.87 -9.78 -11.82
C GLN A 10 16.21 -11.12 -12.12
N GLY A 11 15.74 -11.82 -11.08
CA GLY A 11 15.08 -13.11 -11.27
C GLY A 11 13.74 -13.02 -11.98
N LEU A 12 12.94 -11.96 -11.73
CA LEU A 12 11.69 -11.72 -12.47
C LEU A 12 11.91 -11.46 -13.97
N LYS A 13 13.07 -10.88 -14.33
CA LYS A 13 13.48 -10.64 -15.72
C LYS A 13 14.25 -11.80 -16.34
N GLY A 14 14.57 -12.81 -15.55
CA GLY A 14 15.32 -13.99 -15.95
C GLY A 14 14.50 -15.02 -16.72
N ASN A 15 14.98 -16.25 -16.74
CA ASN A 15 14.25 -17.36 -17.37
C ASN A 15 13.00 -17.75 -16.57
N GLU A 16 12.15 -18.60 -17.13
CA GLU A 16 10.87 -19.01 -16.55
C GLU A 16 11.01 -19.60 -15.13
N ARG A 17 12.02 -20.42 -14.89
CA ARG A 17 12.28 -21.03 -13.59
C ARG A 17 12.67 -19.98 -12.53
N GLU A 18 13.53 -19.05 -12.89
CA GLU A 18 13.93 -17.94 -12.03
C GLU A 18 12.75 -17.03 -11.72
N ARG A 19 11.93 -16.72 -12.72
CA ARG A 19 10.74 -15.90 -12.58
C ARG A 19 9.77 -16.55 -11.59
N LEU A 20 9.39 -17.80 -11.79
CA LEU A 20 8.49 -18.53 -10.88
C LEU A 20 8.99 -18.56 -9.44
N ALA A 21 10.31 -18.71 -9.24
CA ALA A 21 10.90 -18.68 -7.90
C ALA A 21 10.69 -17.31 -7.23
N GLN A 22 10.90 -16.20 -7.95
CA GLN A 22 10.73 -14.85 -7.41
C GLN A 22 9.25 -14.47 -7.22
N GLU A 23 8.36 -14.91 -8.11
CA GLU A 23 6.91 -14.76 -7.96
C GLU A 23 6.41 -15.41 -6.67
N ASN A 24 6.86 -16.64 -6.39
CA ASN A 24 6.55 -17.35 -5.14
C ASN A 24 7.08 -16.60 -3.90
N ILE A 25 8.30 -16.08 -3.95
CA ILE A 25 8.86 -15.29 -2.85
C ILE A 25 8.01 -14.05 -2.61
N LEU A 26 7.69 -13.28 -3.64
CA LEU A 26 6.84 -12.10 -3.52
C LEU A 26 5.46 -12.43 -2.97
N TYR A 27 4.88 -13.55 -3.40
CA TYR A 27 3.59 -14.01 -2.90
C TYR A 27 3.65 -14.30 -1.39
N LEU A 28 4.57 -15.15 -0.97
CA LEU A 28 4.65 -15.62 0.42
C LEU A 28 5.07 -14.50 1.40
N GLU A 29 6.00 -13.65 1.00
CA GLU A 29 6.48 -12.57 1.87
C GLU A 29 5.44 -11.48 2.14
N ASN A 30 4.44 -11.35 1.27
CA ASN A 30 3.44 -10.28 1.38
C ASN A 30 2.02 -10.80 1.69
N GLU A 31 1.82 -12.10 1.78
CA GLU A 31 0.51 -12.74 2.00
C GLU A 31 -0.22 -12.21 3.25
N TYR A 32 0.52 -11.84 4.30
CA TYR A 32 -0.04 -11.26 5.53
C TYR A 32 -0.85 -9.98 5.28
N LEU A 33 -0.64 -9.28 4.17
CA LEU A 33 -1.39 -8.09 3.80
C LEU A 33 -2.86 -8.39 3.51
N ILE A 34 -3.20 -9.62 3.09
CA ILE A 34 -4.57 -10.03 2.80
C ILE A 34 -5.45 -9.77 4.03
N LEU A 35 -5.03 -10.27 5.20
CA LEU A 35 -5.77 -10.08 6.44
C LEU A 35 -5.59 -8.68 7.01
N ARG A 36 -4.34 -8.20 7.09
CA ARG A 36 -4.02 -6.95 7.77
C ARG A 36 -4.61 -5.73 7.08
N GLU A 37 -4.38 -5.59 5.78
CA GLU A 37 -4.82 -4.42 5.02
C GLU A 37 -6.20 -4.67 4.37
N GLY A 38 -6.37 -5.77 3.67
CA GLY A 38 -7.60 -6.07 2.96
C GLY A 38 -8.79 -6.26 3.89
N CYS A 39 -8.73 -7.24 4.79
CA CYS A 39 -9.85 -7.54 5.66
C CYS A 39 -10.00 -6.53 6.80
N ASN A 40 -8.92 -6.19 7.51
CA ASN A 40 -9.01 -5.38 8.72
C ASN A 40 -9.13 -3.89 8.44
N LYS A 41 -8.30 -3.35 7.54
CA LYS A 41 -8.29 -1.91 7.23
C LYS A 41 -9.37 -1.55 6.23
N HIS A 42 -9.43 -2.26 5.10
CA HIS A 42 -10.36 -1.96 4.00
C HIS A 42 -11.73 -2.64 4.14
N ARG A 43 -11.92 -3.48 5.17
CA ARG A 43 -13.20 -4.17 5.45
C ARG A 43 -13.70 -5.04 4.30
N LEU A 44 -12.79 -5.56 3.48
CA LEU A 44 -13.11 -6.54 2.44
C LEU A 44 -13.36 -7.92 3.05
N THR A 45 -14.15 -8.73 2.37
CA THR A 45 -14.18 -10.17 2.66
C THR A 45 -12.84 -10.79 2.33
N TYR A 46 -12.58 -11.98 2.86
CA TYR A 46 -11.31 -12.68 2.59
C TYR A 46 -11.12 -12.95 1.09
N ASP A 47 -12.18 -13.39 0.40
CA ASP A 47 -12.14 -13.67 -1.04
C ASP A 47 -11.89 -12.41 -1.89
N GLU A 48 -12.51 -11.30 -1.53
CA GLU A 48 -12.27 -10.01 -2.18
C GLU A 48 -10.83 -9.51 -1.93
N SER A 49 -10.33 -9.73 -0.72
CA SER A 49 -8.96 -9.37 -0.36
C SER A 49 -7.93 -10.22 -1.10
N ILE A 50 -8.15 -11.53 -1.22
CA ILE A 50 -7.32 -12.44 -2.05
C ILE A 50 -7.35 -12.00 -3.51
N SER A 51 -8.53 -11.69 -4.05
CA SER A 51 -8.65 -11.23 -5.44
C SER A 51 -7.85 -9.95 -5.67
N ALA A 52 -7.99 -8.96 -4.78
CA ALA A 52 -7.22 -7.72 -4.84
C ALA A 52 -5.70 -7.98 -4.70
N TYR A 53 -5.33 -8.97 -3.89
CA TYR A 53 -3.93 -9.35 -3.69
C TYR A 53 -3.30 -9.96 -4.94
N HIS A 54 -3.99 -10.88 -5.61
CA HIS A 54 -3.53 -11.44 -6.88
C HIS A 54 -3.41 -10.38 -7.97
N ASP A 55 -4.37 -9.46 -8.07
CA ASP A 55 -4.32 -8.33 -8.99
C ASP A 55 -3.12 -7.41 -8.71
N ALA A 56 -2.79 -7.20 -7.42
CA ALA A 56 -1.64 -6.42 -7.02
C ALA A 56 -0.32 -7.12 -7.37
N LEU A 57 -0.21 -8.41 -7.06
CA LEU A 57 0.97 -9.23 -7.38
C LEU A 57 1.26 -9.18 -8.89
N GLN A 58 0.25 -9.44 -9.70
CA GLN A 58 0.37 -9.38 -11.16
C GLN A 58 0.81 -8.00 -11.64
N SER A 59 0.23 -6.94 -11.07
CA SER A 59 0.58 -5.56 -11.43
C SER A 59 2.03 -5.22 -11.07
N VAL A 60 2.51 -5.65 -9.90
CA VAL A 60 3.91 -5.46 -9.45
C VAL A 60 4.87 -6.18 -10.38
N ILE A 61 4.62 -7.46 -10.67
CA ILE A 61 5.46 -8.28 -11.55
C ILE A 61 5.54 -7.64 -12.94
N GLN A 62 4.40 -7.29 -13.54
CA GLN A 62 4.36 -6.66 -14.86
C GLN A 62 5.09 -5.30 -14.89
N ASN A 63 4.95 -4.51 -13.84
CA ASN A 63 5.65 -3.23 -13.77
C ASN A 63 7.17 -3.39 -13.64
N ILE A 64 7.65 -4.42 -12.93
CA ILE A 64 9.07 -4.72 -12.83
C ILE A 64 9.61 -5.24 -14.17
N ILE A 65 8.89 -6.16 -14.83
CA ILE A 65 9.30 -6.72 -16.13
C ILE A 65 9.34 -5.64 -17.21
N ASN A 66 8.39 -4.70 -17.19
CA ASN A 66 8.27 -3.62 -18.17
C ASN A 66 9.06 -2.34 -17.80
N ASP A 67 10.01 -2.41 -16.89
CA ASP A 67 10.84 -1.28 -16.44
C ASP A 67 10.06 -0.06 -15.93
N ARG A 68 8.84 -0.26 -15.40
CA ARG A 68 8.00 0.80 -14.84
C ARG A 68 8.25 1.02 -13.34
N PHE A 69 8.97 0.11 -12.71
CA PHE A 69 9.41 0.25 -11.32
C PHE A 69 10.74 1.01 -11.28
N ASP A 70 10.72 2.23 -10.82
CA ASP A 70 11.86 3.16 -10.82
C ASP A 70 12.86 2.96 -9.67
N GLY A 71 12.59 2.04 -8.74
CA GLY A 71 13.46 1.72 -7.61
C GLY A 71 13.53 2.79 -6.50
N ASN A 72 12.64 3.80 -6.52
CA ASN A 72 12.59 4.86 -5.51
C ASN A 72 12.06 4.38 -4.14
N SER A 73 11.57 3.17 -4.07
CA SER A 73 11.14 2.51 -2.82
C SER A 73 11.54 1.03 -2.84
N SER A 74 11.42 0.33 -1.70
CA SER A 74 11.53 -1.12 -1.69
C SER A 74 10.38 -1.76 -2.46
N ILE A 75 10.59 -2.95 -3.03
CA ILE A 75 9.54 -3.75 -3.69
C ILE A 75 8.39 -4.00 -2.73
N LYS A 76 8.67 -4.25 -1.46
CA LYS A 76 7.66 -4.45 -0.41
C LYS A 76 6.76 -3.22 -0.22
N THR A 77 7.34 -2.03 -0.15
CA THR A 77 6.59 -0.77 -0.05
C THR A 77 5.76 -0.51 -1.30
N TYR A 78 6.33 -0.81 -2.47
CA TYR A 78 5.66 -0.68 -3.75
C TYR A 78 4.46 -1.63 -3.87
N PHE A 79 4.67 -2.90 -3.47
CA PHE A 79 3.61 -3.90 -3.43
C PHE A 79 2.47 -3.48 -2.51
N PHE A 80 2.80 -3.09 -1.27
CA PHE A 80 1.81 -2.61 -0.30
C PHE A 80 0.93 -1.49 -0.88
N LYS A 81 1.54 -0.52 -1.54
CA LYS A 81 0.81 0.61 -2.13
C LYS A 81 -0.12 0.17 -3.26
N ILE A 82 0.35 -0.69 -4.16
CA ILE A 82 -0.49 -1.24 -5.23
C ILE A 82 -1.63 -2.06 -4.66
N PHE A 83 -1.37 -2.89 -3.64
CA PHE A 83 -2.40 -3.69 -3.00
C PHE A 83 -3.48 -2.83 -2.33
N SER A 84 -3.08 -1.80 -1.61
CA SER A 84 -4.02 -0.85 -0.99
C SER A 84 -4.94 -0.19 -2.04
N HIS A 85 -4.39 0.21 -3.19
CA HIS A 85 -5.20 0.74 -4.30
C HIS A 85 -6.16 -0.30 -4.87
N LYS A 86 -5.73 -1.56 -5.04
CA LYS A 86 -6.60 -2.65 -5.49
C LYS A 86 -7.74 -2.93 -4.52
N CYS A 87 -7.49 -2.83 -3.21
CA CYS A 87 -8.55 -2.93 -2.20
C CYS A 87 -9.60 -1.82 -2.36
N ILE A 88 -9.16 -0.58 -2.60
CA ILE A 88 -10.07 0.54 -2.83
C ILE A 88 -10.86 0.36 -4.13
N ASP A 89 -10.22 -0.11 -5.19
CA ASP A 89 -10.92 -0.42 -6.45
C ASP A 89 -11.97 -1.51 -6.25
N GLN A 90 -11.70 -2.49 -5.40
CA GLN A 90 -12.68 -3.51 -5.04
C GLN A 90 -13.88 -2.93 -4.26
N ILE A 91 -13.64 -2.03 -3.31
CA ILE A 91 -14.70 -1.32 -2.60
C ILE A 91 -15.55 -0.51 -3.60
N ARG A 92 -14.94 0.21 -4.52
CA ARG A 92 -15.64 0.99 -5.55
C ARG A 92 -16.51 0.09 -6.44
N LYS A 93 -16.00 -1.06 -6.88
CA LYS A 93 -16.80 -2.05 -7.63
C LYS A 93 -18.02 -2.48 -6.83
N ASN A 94 -17.87 -2.78 -5.54
CA ASN A 94 -18.96 -3.21 -4.67
C ASN A 94 -20.00 -2.12 -4.46
N THR A 95 -19.59 -0.86 -4.36
CA THR A 95 -20.51 0.28 -4.18
C THR A 95 -21.23 0.66 -5.48
N THR A 96 -20.59 0.48 -6.63
CA THR A 96 -21.17 0.80 -7.95
C THR A 96 -22.11 -0.30 -8.42
N ASN A 97 -21.81 -1.55 -8.14
CA ASN A 97 -22.67 -2.70 -8.37
C ASN A 97 -23.72 -2.80 -7.23
N LYS A 98 -24.67 -1.89 -7.20
CA LYS A 98 -25.82 -1.88 -6.27
C LYS A 98 -26.82 -3.03 -6.48
N SER A 99 -26.40 -4.21 -6.83
CA SER A 99 -27.18 -5.42 -6.69
C SER A 99 -26.78 -6.09 -5.38
N GLY A 100 -27.64 -5.88 -4.40
CA GLY A 100 -27.51 -6.20 -3.00
C GLY A 100 -26.92 -7.54 -2.62
N VAL A 101 -26.62 -7.58 -1.33
CA VAL A 101 -26.36 -8.77 -0.52
C VAL A 101 -24.94 -9.30 -0.60
N HIS A 102 -24.12 -8.88 0.33
CA HIS A 102 -23.35 -9.74 1.21
C HIS A 102 -22.71 -8.90 2.32
N ASN A 103 -23.47 -8.65 3.37
CA ASN A 103 -22.92 -8.37 4.69
C ASN A 103 -22.41 -9.68 5.27
N THR A 104 -21.17 -10.04 5.00
CA THR A 104 -20.48 -11.05 5.79
C THR A 104 -19.66 -10.37 6.86
N ALA A 105 -19.98 -10.68 8.11
CA ALA A 105 -19.27 -10.18 9.28
C ALA A 105 -17.77 -10.55 9.20
N PRO A 106 -16.86 -9.68 9.69
CA PRO A 106 -15.44 -10.01 9.73
C PRO A 106 -15.21 -11.20 10.67
N LEU A 107 -14.34 -12.11 10.24
CA LEU A 107 -13.84 -13.20 11.10
C LEU A 107 -12.79 -12.62 12.08
N PRO A 108 -13.11 -12.42 13.37
CA PRO A 108 -12.16 -11.92 14.35
C PRO A 108 -11.14 -12.98 14.83
N GLU A 109 -11.40 -14.26 14.58
CA GLU A 109 -10.71 -15.35 15.29
C GLU A 109 -9.45 -15.91 14.61
N LEU A 110 -9.14 -15.46 13.39
CA LEU A 110 -7.92 -15.93 12.66
C LEU A 110 -6.70 -15.03 12.84
N ILE A 111 -6.86 -13.90 13.51
CA ILE A 111 -5.80 -12.88 13.64
C ILE A 111 -4.71 -13.31 14.64
N ASP A 112 -5.08 -14.11 15.65
CA ASP A 112 -4.16 -14.54 16.72
C ASP A 112 -3.26 -15.73 16.33
N GLN A 113 -3.44 -16.33 15.14
CA GLN A 113 -2.74 -17.56 14.73
C GLN A 113 -1.67 -17.36 13.66
N LEU A 114 -1.46 -16.12 13.16
CA LEU A 114 -0.38 -15.88 12.22
C LEU A 114 0.95 -15.73 12.97
N PRO A 115 1.94 -16.59 12.71
CA PRO A 115 3.26 -16.41 13.28
C PRO A 115 3.79 -15.05 12.84
N ASP A 116 4.28 -14.28 13.79
CA ASP A 116 5.03 -13.05 13.59
C ASP A 116 6.31 -13.43 12.83
N SER A 117 6.20 -13.58 11.50
CA SER A 117 7.28 -14.03 10.65
C SER A 117 8.37 -12.96 10.62
N ALA A 118 9.33 -13.14 11.50
CA ALA A 118 10.74 -12.78 11.34
C ALA A 118 11.04 -11.40 10.70
N LYS A 119 10.47 -10.34 11.24
CA LYS A 119 11.20 -9.06 11.25
C LYS A 119 12.32 -9.23 12.27
N THR A 120 13.57 -9.14 11.84
CA THR A 120 14.64 -9.01 12.82
C THR A 120 14.26 -7.89 13.79
N ILE A 121 14.50 -8.08 15.07
CA ILE A 121 14.19 -7.10 16.13
C ILE A 121 14.66 -5.70 15.72
N ILE A 122 15.80 -5.61 15.02
CA ILE A 122 16.41 -4.39 14.51
C ILE A 122 15.57 -3.71 13.42
N GLU A 123 15.05 -4.45 12.44
CA GLU A 123 14.15 -3.88 11.41
C GLU A 123 12.83 -3.39 12.01
N GLY A 124 12.33 -4.12 13.00
CA GLY A 124 11.14 -3.71 13.75
C GLY A 124 11.36 -2.42 14.55
N MET A 125 12.54 -2.22 15.13
CA MET A 125 12.90 -1.00 15.85
C MET A 125 13.11 0.19 14.92
N ILE A 126 13.88 0.04 13.84
CA ILE A 126 14.12 1.10 12.85
C ILE A 126 12.79 1.55 12.21
N ASN A 127 11.93 0.60 11.82
CA ASN A 127 10.64 0.93 11.24
C ASN A 127 9.70 1.62 12.26
N ARG A 128 9.78 1.29 13.52
CA ARG A 128 8.98 1.94 14.57
C ARG A 128 9.43 3.37 14.82
N GLU A 129 10.74 3.59 14.97
CA GLU A 129 11.31 4.91 15.17
C GLU A 129 11.02 5.85 13.99
N LEU A 130 11.21 5.38 12.77
CA LEU A 130 10.89 6.15 11.57
C LEU A 130 9.39 6.47 11.48
N LYS A 131 8.53 5.51 11.80
CA LYS A 131 7.07 5.73 11.82
C LYS A 131 6.66 6.78 12.85
N GLU A 132 7.19 6.70 14.06
CA GLU A 132 6.88 7.70 15.10
C GLU A 132 7.39 9.08 14.70
N ARG A 133 8.62 9.18 14.16
CA ARG A 133 9.17 10.44 13.64
C ARG A 133 8.30 11.04 12.52
N VAL A 134 7.87 10.23 11.57
CA VAL A 134 6.95 10.67 10.49
C VAL A 134 5.62 11.14 11.07
N LYS A 135 5.03 10.42 12.04
CA LYS A 135 3.79 10.82 12.69
C LYS A 135 3.90 12.16 13.42
N GLU A 136 5.01 12.36 14.13
CA GLU A 136 5.26 13.63 14.83
C GLU A 136 5.40 14.78 13.84
N GLN A 137 6.18 14.60 12.78
CA GLN A 137 6.35 15.61 11.76
C GLN A 137 5.05 15.89 10.99
N LEU A 138 4.23 14.86 10.76
CA LEU A 138 2.91 14.99 10.15
C LEU A 138 1.97 15.85 11.01
N LYS A 139 1.99 15.68 12.34
CA LYS A 139 1.24 16.54 13.29
C LYS A 139 1.73 18.00 13.23
N ALA A 140 3.05 18.20 13.09
CA ALA A 140 3.66 19.51 13.03
C ALA A 140 3.44 20.26 11.70
N LEU A 141 2.86 19.63 10.67
CA LEU A 141 2.54 20.27 9.39
C LEU A 141 1.23 21.07 9.40
N GLY A 142 0.40 20.89 10.43
CA GLY A 142 -0.94 21.44 10.52
C GLY A 142 -2.01 20.56 9.85
N ASP A 143 -3.26 20.76 10.30
CA ASP A 143 -4.36 19.82 10.01
C ASP A 143 -4.62 19.64 8.52
N LYS A 144 -4.64 20.71 7.73
CA LYS A 144 -4.86 20.61 6.27
C LYS A 144 -3.85 19.72 5.54
N CYS A 145 -2.56 19.85 5.90
CA CYS A 145 -1.54 19.00 5.28
C CYS A 145 -1.63 17.56 5.77
N LYS A 146 -1.95 17.37 7.04
CA LYS A 146 -2.14 16.06 7.62
C LYS A 146 -3.30 15.32 6.95
N GLU A 147 -4.47 15.96 6.85
CA GLU A 147 -5.66 15.36 6.22
C GLU A 147 -5.41 14.97 4.77
N ILE A 148 -4.91 15.89 3.94
CA ILE A 148 -4.69 15.61 2.51
C ILE A 148 -3.67 14.48 2.30
N LEU A 149 -2.63 14.39 3.15
CA LEU A 149 -1.63 13.34 3.05
C LEU A 149 -2.17 11.98 3.54
N LEU A 150 -3.00 11.97 4.59
CA LEU A 150 -3.63 10.75 5.08
C LEU A 150 -4.66 10.20 4.08
N LEU A 151 -5.53 11.06 3.54
CA LEU A 151 -6.50 10.65 2.51
C LEU A 151 -5.80 10.06 1.27
N TYR A 152 -4.69 10.67 0.86
CA TYR A 152 -3.89 10.14 -0.24
C TYR A 152 -3.23 8.80 0.11
N GLU A 153 -2.74 8.65 1.34
CA GLU A 153 -2.18 7.38 1.84
C GLU A 153 -3.24 6.29 1.94
N ASP A 154 -4.47 6.66 2.29
CA ASP A 154 -5.63 5.77 2.26
C ASP A 154 -6.09 5.44 0.84
N GLY A 155 -5.43 6.00 -0.20
CA GLY A 155 -5.57 5.66 -1.60
C GLY A 155 -6.63 6.46 -2.35
N LEU A 156 -7.13 7.57 -1.79
CA LEU A 156 -8.03 8.45 -2.50
C LEU A 156 -7.30 9.15 -3.66
N THR A 157 -8.00 9.31 -4.77
CA THR A 157 -7.52 10.10 -5.91
C THR A 157 -7.57 11.59 -5.58
N ASP A 158 -6.79 12.40 -6.29
CA ASP A 158 -6.82 13.87 -6.11
C ASP A 158 -8.22 14.46 -6.39
N LYS A 159 -9.08 13.78 -7.16
CA LYS A 159 -10.47 14.17 -7.39
C LYS A 159 -11.32 13.93 -6.15
N GLU A 160 -11.26 12.73 -5.57
CA GLU A 160 -12.00 12.38 -4.35
C GLU A 160 -11.53 13.22 -3.16
N ILE A 161 -10.24 13.49 -3.05
CA ILE A 161 -9.67 14.41 -2.04
C ILE A 161 -10.22 15.83 -2.23
N ALA A 162 -10.37 16.28 -3.48
CA ALA A 162 -10.95 17.60 -3.74
C ALA A 162 -12.41 17.68 -3.29
N GLU A 163 -13.18 16.63 -3.53
CA GLU A 163 -14.58 16.52 -3.09
C GLU A 163 -14.68 16.47 -1.56
N GLU A 164 -13.87 15.63 -0.90
CA GLU A 164 -13.88 15.44 0.55
C GLU A 164 -13.43 16.69 1.32
N LEU A 165 -12.35 17.33 0.88
CA LEU A 165 -11.80 18.51 1.54
C LEU A 165 -12.30 19.85 0.96
N SER A 166 -13.34 19.82 0.11
CA SER A 166 -13.94 21.00 -0.51
C SER A 166 -12.93 21.90 -1.28
N TYR A 167 -11.99 21.28 -2.00
CA TYR A 167 -11.15 22.01 -2.94
C TYR A 167 -11.88 22.29 -4.25
N ASN A 168 -11.56 23.39 -4.90
CA ASN A 168 -12.20 23.79 -6.14
C ASN A 168 -12.12 22.76 -7.28
N ASN A 169 -11.04 21.98 -7.34
CA ASN A 169 -10.83 20.91 -8.31
C ASN A 169 -9.65 20.01 -7.93
N ALA A 170 -9.52 18.89 -8.64
CA ALA A 170 -8.45 17.91 -8.45
C ALA A 170 -7.03 18.50 -8.64
N ALA A 171 -6.85 19.50 -9.51
CA ALA A 171 -5.54 20.12 -9.74
C ALA A 171 -5.07 20.91 -8.51
N VAL A 172 -5.99 21.59 -7.83
CA VAL A 172 -5.71 22.30 -6.58
C VAL A 172 -5.37 21.33 -5.46
N ALA A 173 -6.14 20.25 -5.31
CA ALA A 173 -5.86 19.18 -4.35
C ALA A 173 -4.47 18.57 -4.59
N LYS A 174 -4.16 18.19 -5.83
CA LYS A 174 -2.86 17.65 -6.23
C LYS A 174 -1.70 18.61 -5.88
N THR A 175 -1.83 19.88 -6.23
CA THR A 175 -0.79 20.87 -5.97
C THR A 175 -0.57 21.07 -4.47
N THR A 176 -1.67 21.10 -3.70
CA THR A 176 -1.60 21.24 -2.23
C THR A 176 -0.96 20.01 -1.61
N ARG A 177 -1.35 18.82 -2.05
CA ARG A 177 -0.76 17.55 -1.59
C ARG A 177 0.74 17.49 -1.83
N LEU A 178 1.19 17.85 -3.04
CA LEU A 178 2.62 17.85 -3.37
C LEU A 178 3.39 18.82 -2.47
N ARG A 179 2.89 20.04 -2.28
CA ARG A 179 3.51 21.02 -1.35
C ARG A 179 3.58 20.50 0.08
N CYS A 180 2.53 19.82 0.56
CA CYS A 180 2.52 19.22 1.89
C CYS A 180 3.51 18.07 2.01
N LEU A 181 3.65 17.26 0.96
CA LEU A 181 4.62 16.16 0.91
C LEU A 181 6.06 16.68 0.94
N ASP A 182 6.37 17.73 0.20
CA ASP A 182 7.70 18.34 0.20
C ASP A 182 8.06 18.96 1.56
N LYS A 183 7.09 19.61 2.23
CA LYS A 183 7.26 20.08 3.61
C LYS A 183 7.52 18.93 4.59
N LEU A 184 6.81 17.81 4.44
CA LEU A 184 7.04 16.64 5.29
C LEU A 184 8.44 16.05 5.07
N ARG A 185 8.85 15.89 3.81
CA ARG A 185 10.19 15.43 3.44
C ARG A 185 11.29 16.29 4.05
N ALA A 186 11.18 17.59 3.92
CA ALA A 186 12.16 18.53 4.50
C ALA A 186 12.28 18.41 6.02
N LYS A 187 11.19 18.08 6.72
CA LYS A 187 11.18 17.89 8.18
C LYS A 187 11.67 16.53 8.66
N VAL A 188 11.52 15.51 7.83
CA VAL A 188 11.93 14.12 8.19
C VAL A 188 13.41 13.88 7.90
N VAL A 189 13.94 14.51 6.85
CA VAL A 189 15.34 14.32 6.38
C VAL A 189 16.30 15.32 7.04
N GLY A 190 15.82 16.48 7.47
CA GLY A 190 16.62 17.46 8.24
C GLY A 190 16.65 17.13 9.71
#